data_71a19b3affc74a4002b649e582d62d6a
#
_entry.id   71a19b3affc74a4002b649e582d62d6a
#
_cell.length_a   1.000
_cell.length_b   1.000
_cell.length_c   1.000
_cell.angle_alpha   90.00
_cell.angle_beta   90.00
_cell.angle_gamma   90.00
#
_symmetry.space_group_name_H-M   'P 1'
#
loop_
_entity.id
_entity.type
_entity.pdbx_description
1 polymer ?
#
loop_
_entity_poly.entity_id
_entity_poly.type
_entity_poly.pdbx_seq_one_letter_code
_entity_poly.pdbx_strand_id
1 'polypeptide(L)'
;YIKEFITDNFIEQFTQRIANVVSRQFNKQNPQLEAETSELRVTIVHESVARSGRTISIRKTPPIIRLTEEKAVQENFCEEKILALLINCVKNRCNMIFCGMPGIGKTECIKFFSQYIPQNDRVITIEDTMEIRYSATNPGKDCVEMRVQAGRFDYADAIKSSLRLNPRWIMLSEARSKEVKYLLES
;
A
#
# COMPACT_ATOMS: atom_id res chain seq x y z
N TYR A 1 16.06 -12.68 18.64
CA TYR A 1 16.85 -11.43 18.76
C TYR A 1 18.30 -11.74 18.39
N ILE A 2 18.76 -11.23 17.24
CA ILE A 2 20.17 -11.37 16.82
C ILE A 2 20.90 -10.12 17.32
N LYS A 3 21.23 -10.07 18.61
CA LYS A 3 21.96 -8.95 19.22
C LYS A 3 23.46 -8.92 18.86
N GLU A 4 24.02 -10.03 18.44
CA GLU A 4 25.49 -10.17 18.30
C GLU A 4 26.09 -9.58 17.02
N PHE A 5 25.26 -9.25 16.01
CA PHE A 5 25.76 -8.80 14.71
C PHE A 5 25.37 -7.36 14.34
N ILE A 6 24.54 -6.69 15.13
CA ILE A 6 24.06 -5.34 14.82
C ILE A 6 24.68 -4.37 15.83
N THR A 7 25.73 -3.68 15.41
CA THR A 7 26.39 -2.64 16.19
C THR A 7 25.75 -1.28 15.96
N ASP A 8 25.90 -0.35 16.91
CA ASP A 8 25.42 1.03 16.77
C ASP A 8 26.01 1.71 15.54
N ASN A 9 27.29 1.46 15.26
CA ASN A 9 27.97 1.95 14.06
C ASN A 9 27.33 1.42 12.77
N PHE A 10 26.94 0.15 12.72
CA PHE A 10 26.21 -0.42 11.58
C PHE A 10 24.86 0.27 11.40
N ILE A 11 24.10 0.46 12.48
CA ILE A 11 22.80 1.14 12.46
C ILE A 11 22.95 2.57 11.93
N GLU A 12 23.95 3.29 12.39
CA GLU A 12 24.23 4.67 11.94
C GLU A 12 24.58 4.74 10.45
N GLN A 13 25.51 3.91 10.01
CA GLN A 13 25.91 3.85 8.59
C GLN A 13 24.73 3.42 7.70
N PHE A 14 23.97 2.42 8.11
CA PHE A 14 22.78 1.96 7.38
C PHE A 14 21.75 3.08 7.23
N THR A 15 21.46 3.78 8.33
CA THR A 15 20.52 4.90 8.34
C THR A 15 20.98 6.03 7.42
N GLN A 16 22.26 6.39 7.49
CA GLN A 16 22.81 7.46 6.66
C GLN A 16 22.77 7.10 5.16
N ARG A 17 23.07 5.84 4.82
CA ARG A 17 22.94 5.35 3.44
C ARG A 17 21.51 5.47 2.93
N ILE A 18 20.52 5.07 3.72
CA ILE A 18 19.11 5.20 3.34
C ILE A 18 18.73 6.67 3.16
N ALA A 19 19.13 7.55 4.09
CA ALA A 19 18.86 8.98 4.01
C ALA A 19 19.43 9.59 2.70
N ASN A 20 20.65 9.21 2.33
CA ASN A 20 21.30 9.65 1.10
C ASN A 20 20.55 9.14 -0.16
N VAL A 21 20.16 7.87 -0.19
CA VAL A 21 19.41 7.27 -1.32
C VAL A 21 18.09 7.99 -1.56
N VAL A 22 17.36 8.34 -0.50
CA VAL A 22 16.09 9.07 -0.64
C VAL A 22 16.24 10.58 -0.65
N SER A 23 17.49 11.09 -0.61
CA SER A 23 17.81 12.53 -0.59
C SER A 23 17.08 13.29 0.53
N ARG A 24 16.98 12.70 1.70
CA ARG A 24 16.35 13.30 2.89
C ARG A 24 17.35 13.48 4.02
N GLN A 25 17.22 14.58 4.74
CA GLN A 25 17.98 14.79 5.97
C GLN A 25 17.37 13.95 7.09
N PHE A 26 18.22 13.25 7.85
CA PHE A 26 17.83 12.51 9.04
C PHE A 26 18.74 12.91 10.20
N ASN A 27 18.16 13.59 11.17
CA ASN A 27 18.84 14.15 12.34
C ASN A 27 17.81 14.50 13.44
N LYS A 28 18.25 15.13 14.52
CA LYS A 28 17.39 15.56 15.61
C LYS A 28 16.24 16.50 15.21
N GLN A 29 16.43 17.30 14.15
CA GLN A 29 15.40 18.22 13.64
C GLN A 29 14.43 17.50 12.70
N ASN A 30 14.92 16.48 11.99
CA ASN A 30 14.15 15.62 11.09
C ASN A 30 14.24 14.18 11.61
N PRO A 31 13.54 13.82 12.70
CA PRO A 31 13.77 12.59 13.43
C PRO A 31 13.09 11.36 12.81
N GLN A 32 12.36 11.51 11.72
CA GLN A 32 11.69 10.42 11.03
C GLN A 32 12.18 10.33 9.58
N LEU A 33 12.55 9.12 9.17
CA LEU A 33 12.95 8.80 7.81
C LEU A 33 12.10 7.66 7.27
N GLU A 34 11.47 7.90 6.13
CA GLU A 34 10.75 6.87 5.38
C GLU A 34 11.40 6.69 4.02
N ALA A 35 11.67 5.44 3.69
CA ALA A 35 12.23 5.03 2.41
C ALA A 35 11.44 3.83 1.86
N GLU A 36 11.34 3.77 0.55
CA GLU A 36 10.58 2.72 -0.13
C GLU A 36 11.35 2.23 -1.36
N THR A 37 11.35 0.93 -1.55
CA THR A 37 11.85 0.27 -2.75
C THR A 37 10.73 -0.50 -3.43
N SER A 38 11.03 -1.23 -4.50
CA SER A 38 10.05 -2.12 -5.16
C SER A 38 9.50 -3.21 -4.23
N GLU A 39 10.20 -3.58 -3.16
CA GLU A 39 9.85 -4.71 -2.31
C GLU A 39 9.87 -4.41 -0.81
N LEU A 40 10.43 -3.29 -0.40
CA LEU A 40 10.63 -2.95 1.00
C LEU A 40 10.13 -1.56 1.32
N ARG A 41 9.52 -1.43 2.50
CA ARG A 41 9.30 -0.16 3.18
C ARG A 41 10.17 -0.13 4.44
N VAL A 42 10.94 0.94 4.58
CA VAL A 42 11.80 1.17 5.72
C VAL A 42 11.36 2.43 6.43
N THR A 43 11.06 2.31 7.72
CA THR A 43 10.76 3.45 8.59
C THR A 43 11.82 3.50 9.69
N ILE A 44 12.47 4.65 9.85
CA ILE A 44 13.53 4.86 10.86
C ILE A 44 13.12 6.04 11.72
N VAL A 45 13.24 5.85 13.05
CA VAL A 45 12.98 6.89 14.05
C VAL A 45 14.26 7.15 14.83
N HIS A 46 14.64 8.44 14.91
CA HIS A 46 15.85 8.90 15.56
C HIS A 46 15.75 8.76 17.09
N GLU A 47 16.87 8.44 17.72
CA GLU A 47 16.98 8.28 19.18
C GLU A 47 16.61 9.56 19.97
N SER A 48 16.60 10.71 19.35
CA SER A 48 16.15 11.95 20.01
C SER A 48 14.66 11.93 20.38
N VAL A 49 13.85 11.10 19.72
CA VAL A 49 12.41 10.94 19.97
C VAL A 49 12.06 9.51 20.39
N ALA A 50 12.82 8.51 19.97
CA ALA A 50 12.67 7.12 20.40
C ALA A 50 13.57 6.84 21.60
N ARG A 51 13.01 6.91 22.81
CA ARG A 51 13.78 6.75 24.07
C ARG A 51 14.49 5.41 24.23
N SER A 52 14.04 4.38 23.54
CA SER A 52 14.67 3.04 23.52
C SER A 52 15.89 2.94 22.61
N GLY A 53 16.28 4.03 21.96
CA GLY A 53 17.32 4.09 20.93
C GLY A 53 16.74 4.22 19.53
N ARG A 54 17.62 4.36 18.53
CA ARG A 54 17.23 4.44 17.12
C ARG A 54 16.43 3.20 16.71
N THR A 55 15.24 3.40 16.20
CA THR A 55 14.32 2.32 15.84
C THR A 55 14.23 2.19 14.33
N ILE A 56 14.40 0.97 13.82
CA ILE A 56 14.31 0.65 12.39
C ILE A 56 13.22 -0.41 12.22
N SER A 57 12.24 -0.12 11.37
CA SER A 57 11.21 -1.07 10.93
C SER A 57 11.37 -1.33 9.44
N ILE A 58 11.52 -2.59 9.06
CA ILE A 58 11.59 -3.01 7.66
C ILE A 58 10.41 -3.93 7.37
N ARG A 59 9.54 -3.51 6.45
CA ARG A 59 8.38 -4.28 6.02
C ARG A 59 8.58 -4.72 4.57
N LYS A 60 8.37 -6.00 4.31
CA LYS A 60 8.34 -6.53 2.94
C LYS A 60 6.98 -6.22 2.31
N THR A 61 7.02 -5.60 1.13
CA THR A 61 5.83 -5.26 0.33
C THR A 61 6.02 -5.71 -1.11
N PRO A 62 6.25 -7.02 -1.35
CA PRO A 62 6.50 -7.50 -2.71
C PRO A 62 5.25 -7.33 -3.59
N PRO A 63 5.44 -7.05 -4.88
CA PRO A 63 4.36 -6.93 -5.85
C PRO A 63 3.83 -8.31 -6.28
N ILE A 64 3.42 -9.12 -5.32
CA ILE A 64 2.89 -10.46 -5.55
C ILE A 64 1.50 -10.60 -4.94
N ILE A 65 0.71 -11.47 -5.51
CA ILE A 65 -0.59 -11.88 -4.98
C ILE A 65 -0.37 -13.21 -4.26
N ARG A 66 -0.62 -13.23 -2.96
CA ARG A 66 -0.39 -14.41 -2.09
C ARG A 66 -1.64 -15.26 -1.95
N LEU A 67 -2.81 -14.63 -2.04
CA LEU A 67 -4.09 -15.31 -1.97
C LEU A 67 -4.44 -15.87 -3.34
N THR A 68 -4.86 -17.13 -3.42
CA THR A 68 -5.43 -17.78 -4.60
C THR A 68 -6.80 -18.34 -4.25
N GLU A 69 -7.63 -18.70 -5.24
CA GLU A 69 -8.93 -19.32 -4.98
C GLU A 69 -8.79 -20.60 -4.16
N GLU A 70 -7.81 -21.45 -4.52
CA GLU A 70 -7.55 -22.71 -3.82
C GLU A 70 -7.17 -22.45 -2.34
N LYS A 71 -6.26 -21.50 -2.09
CA LYS A 71 -5.87 -21.15 -0.72
C LYS A 71 -7.03 -20.54 0.06
N ALA A 72 -7.84 -19.70 -0.56
CA ALA A 72 -8.98 -19.07 0.11
C ALA A 72 -9.95 -20.12 0.65
N VAL A 73 -10.15 -21.22 -0.06
CA VAL A 73 -11.02 -22.32 0.37
C VAL A 73 -10.29 -23.26 1.34
N GLN A 74 -9.07 -23.69 1.02
CA GLN A 74 -8.30 -24.64 1.84
C GLN A 74 -7.93 -24.11 3.22
N GLU A 75 -7.60 -22.82 3.30
CA GLU A 75 -7.24 -22.16 4.57
C GLU A 75 -8.48 -21.61 5.31
N ASN A 76 -9.68 -21.93 4.85
CA ASN A 76 -10.96 -21.45 5.41
C ASN A 76 -11.03 -19.91 5.51
N PHE A 77 -10.43 -19.20 4.53
CA PHE A 77 -10.53 -17.75 4.46
C PHE A 77 -11.98 -17.31 4.22
N CYS A 78 -12.68 -17.99 3.30
CA CYS A 78 -14.12 -17.86 3.12
C CYS A 78 -14.68 -19.12 2.44
N GLU A 79 -16.00 -19.30 2.54
CA GLU A 79 -16.71 -20.35 1.81
C GLU A 79 -16.64 -20.12 0.29
N GLU A 80 -16.54 -21.19 -0.48
CA GLU A 80 -16.45 -21.16 -1.93
C GLU A 80 -17.58 -20.34 -2.60
N LYS A 81 -18.81 -20.49 -2.10
CA LYS A 81 -19.97 -19.74 -2.60
C LYS A 81 -19.84 -18.22 -2.37
N ILE A 82 -19.30 -17.84 -1.22
CA ILE A 82 -19.05 -16.43 -0.88
C ILE A 82 -17.92 -15.89 -1.74
N LEU A 83 -16.86 -16.66 -1.93
CA LEU A 83 -15.76 -16.29 -2.81
C LEU A 83 -16.25 -16.03 -4.24
N ALA A 84 -17.04 -16.94 -4.79
CA ALA A 84 -17.65 -16.82 -6.12
C ALA A 84 -18.56 -15.59 -6.21
N LEU A 85 -19.35 -15.30 -5.18
CA LEU A 85 -20.18 -14.10 -5.11
C LEU A 85 -19.34 -12.82 -5.16
N LEU A 86 -18.28 -12.73 -4.34
CA LEU A 86 -17.40 -11.56 -4.29
C LEU A 86 -16.65 -11.33 -5.61
N ILE A 87 -16.18 -12.40 -6.25
CA ILE A 87 -15.57 -12.34 -7.59
C ILE A 87 -16.58 -11.80 -8.61
N ASN A 88 -17.84 -12.27 -8.57
CA ASN A 88 -18.88 -11.77 -9.45
C ASN A 88 -19.24 -10.31 -9.15
N CYS A 89 -19.20 -9.86 -7.91
CA CYS A 89 -19.35 -8.45 -7.56
C CYS A 89 -18.29 -7.59 -8.27
N VAL A 90 -17.02 -8.02 -8.24
CA VAL A 90 -15.96 -7.30 -8.97
C VAL A 90 -16.21 -7.29 -10.47
N LYS A 91 -16.50 -8.45 -11.08
CA LYS A 91 -16.79 -8.54 -12.52
C LYS A 91 -17.95 -7.64 -12.96
N ASN A 92 -18.91 -7.39 -12.05
CA ASN A 92 -20.06 -6.53 -12.27
C ASN A 92 -19.88 -5.10 -11.73
N ARG A 93 -18.65 -4.69 -11.40
CA ARG A 93 -18.29 -3.34 -10.97
C ARG A 93 -19.00 -2.87 -9.70
N CYS A 94 -19.28 -3.78 -8.77
CA CYS A 94 -19.80 -3.41 -7.46
C CYS A 94 -18.72 -2.71 -6.64
N ASN A 95 -19.09 -1.66 -5.92
CA ASN A 95 -18.21 -1.01 -4.96
C ASN A 95 -17.92 -1.96 -3.79
N MET A 96 -16.66 -2.03 -3.35
CA MET A 96 -16.22 -2.90 -2.28
C MET A 96 -15.42 -2.12 -1.24
N ILE A 97 -15.68 -2.41 0.04
CA ILE A 97 -14.94 -1.84 1.17
C ILE A 97 -14.36 -3.00 1.98
N PHE A 98 -13.04 -3.00 2.16
CA PHE A 98 -12.32 -3.96 2.99
C PHE A 98 -11.98 -3.32 4.33
N CYS A 99 -12.63 -3.76 5.40
CA CYS A 99 -12.40 -3.26 6.75
C CYS A 99 -11.90 -4.36 7.68
N GLY A 100 -11.18 -3.97 8.71
CA GLY A 100 -10.64 -4.88 9.71
C GLY A 100 -9.37 -4.35 10.37
N MET A 101 -8.86 -5.08 11.34
CA MET A 101 -7.67 -4.68 12.10
C MET A 101 -6.39 -4.63 11.23
N PRO A 102 -5.35 -3.89 11.66
CA PRO A 102 -4.04 -3.94 11.00
C PRO A 102 -3.51 -5.38 10.92
N GLY A 103 -2.89 -5.73 9.79
CA GLY A 103 -2.27 -7.04 9.59
C GLY A 103 -3.21 -8.18 9.19
N ILE A 104 -4.53 -7.99 9.15
CA ILE A 104 -5.50 -9.06 8.81
C ILE A 104 -5.52 -9.43 7.30
N GLY A 105 -4.79 -8.69 6.46
CA GLY A 105 -4.69 -9.02 5.03
C GLY A 105 -5.59 -8.20 4.10
N LYS A 106 -6.10 -7.04 4.51
CA LYS A 106 -6.94 -6.17 3.66
C LYS A 106 -6.32 -5.89 2.30
N THR A 107 -5.05 -5.48 2.27
CA THR A 107 -4.33 -5.19 1.02
C THR A 107 -4.15 -6.46 0.16
N GLU A 108 -3.96 -7.62 0.77
CA GLU A 108 -3.88 -8.89 0.04
C GLU A 108 -5.24 -9.26 -0.59
N CYS A 109 -6.36 -8.97 0.10
CA CYS A 109 -7.70 -9.12 -0.48
C CYS A 109 -7.89 -8.18 -1.68
N ILE A 110 -7.49 -6.91 -1.56
CA ILE A 110 -7.58 -5.94 -2.65
C ILE A 110 -6.78 -6.44 -3.87
N LYS A 111 -5.54 -6.88 -3.68
CA LYS A 111 -4.71 -7.46 -4.75
C LYS A 111 -5.37 -8.68 -5.37
N PHE A 112 -5.89 -9.60 -4.56
CA PHE A 112 -6.56 -10.81 -5.04
C PHE A 112 -7.78 -10.47 -5.89
N PHE A 113 -8.70 -9.66 -5.38
CA PHE A 113 -9.91 -9.30 -6.10
C PHE A 113 -9.64 -8.42 -7.33
N SER A 114 -8.58 -7.62 -7.32
CA SER A 114 -8.20 -6.79 -8.46
C SER A 114 -7.89 -7.56 -9.73
N GLN A 115 -7.53 -8.85 -9.62
CA GLN A 115 -7.29 -9.72 -10.78
C GLN A 115 -8.55 -9.93 -11.63
N TYR A 116 -9.73 -9.89 -11.00
CA TYR A 116 -11.02 -10.14 -11.64
C TYR A 116 -11.64 -8.88 -12.26
N ILE A 117 -11.00 -7.72 -12.12
CA ILE A 117 -11.39 -6.52 -12.84
C ILE A 117 -11.30 -6.79 -14.34
N PRO A 118 -12.34 -6.42 -15.13
CA PRO A 118 -12.33 -6.63 -16.56
C PRO A 118 -11.10 -6.02 -17.26
N GLN A 119 -10.56 -6.72 -18.27
CA GLN A 119 -9.31 -6.35 -18.95
C GLN A 119 -9.32 -4.93 -19.53
N ASN A 120 -10.47 -4.47 -20.01
CA ASN A 120 -10.63 -3.18 -20.69
C ASN A 120 -11.00 -2.05 -19.71
N ASP A 121 -11.08 -2.33 -18.43
CA ASP A 121 -11.41 -1.34 -17.42
C ASP A 121 -10.14 -0.61 -16.97
N ARG A 122 -10.15 0.73 -17.07
CA ARG A 122 -9.08 1.56 -16.52
C ARG A 122 -9.18 1.63 -15.01
N VAL A 123 -8.08 1.31 -14.34
CA VAL A 123 -7.94 1.35 -12.88
C VAL A 123 -7.05 2.51 -12.47
N ILE A 124 -7.47 3.26 -11.47
CA ILE A 124 -6.61 4.26 -10.83
C ILE A 124 -6.43 3.85 -9.38
N THR A 125 -5.18 3.66 -8.95
CA THR A 125 -4.86 3.48 -7.54
C THR A 125 -4.35 4.77 -6.94
N ILE A 126 -4.75 5.05 -5.70
CA ILE A 126 -4.33 6.24 -4.95
C ILE A 126 -3.81 5.77 -3.60
N GLU A 127 -2.52 5.95 -3.37
CA GLU A 127 -1.81 5.40 -2.22
C GLU A 127 -0.83 6.42 -1.64
N ASP A 128 -0.66 6.43 -0.34
CA ASP A 128 0.44 7.14 0.33
C ASP A 128 1.72 6.29 0.29
N THR A 129 1.56 4.99 0.45
CA THR A 129 2.58 3.96 0.30
C THR A 129 2.13 2.95 -0.74
N MET A 130 2.98 2.68 -1.72
CA MET A 130 2.67 1.78 -2.84
C MET A 130 2.63 0.31 -2.38
N GLU A 131 1.47 -0.13 -1.88
CA GLU A 131 1.24 -1.50 -1.41
C GLU A 131 0.48 -2.35 -2.42
N ILE A 132 -0.51 -1.78 -3.12
CA ILE A 132 -1.35 -2.49 -4.10
C ILE A 132 -0.51 -2.90 -5.31
N ARG A 133 0.26 -1.95 -5.88
CA ARG A 133 1.15 -2.18 -7.03
C ARG A 133 0.41 -2.87 -8.17
N TYR A 134 -0.69 -2.26 -8.58
CA TYR A 134 -1.64 -2.84 -9.52
C TYR A 134 -1.00 -3.22 -10.86
N SER A 135 -0.15 -2.37 -11.41
CA SER A 135 0.54 -2.62 -12.68
C SER A 135 1.41 -3.87 -12.66
N ALA A 136 2.10 -4.09 -11.55
CA ALA A 136 2.97 -5.25 -11.37
C ALA A 136 2.19 -6.55 -11.10
N THR A 137 1.04 -6.45 -10.40
CA THR A 137 0.20 -7.62 -10.07
C THR A 137 -0.80 -7.97 -11.16
N ASN A 138 -1.08 -7.04 -12.10
CA ASN A 138 -2.03 -7.19 -13.20
C ASN A 138 -1.40 -6.74 -14.53
N PRO A 139 -0.35 -7.40 -15.02
CA PRO A 139 0.36 -6.98 -16.23
C PRO A 139 -0.55 -6.93 -17.44
N GLY A 140 -0.41 -5.89 -18.26
CA GLY A 140 -1.19 -5.69 -19.47
C GLY A 140 -2.57 -5.06 -19.28
N LYS A 141 -2.99 -4.75 -18.04
CA LYS A 141 -4.20 -3.97 -17.78
C LYS A 141 -3.89 -2.47 -17.73
N ASP A 142 -4.85 -1.64 -18.20
CA ASP A 142 -4.73 -0.18 -18.19
C ASP A 142 -4.86 0.35 -16.75
N CYS A 143 -3.79 1.00 -16.25
CA CYS A 143 -3.81 1.58 -14.92
C CYS A 143 -2.98 2.86 -14.80
N VAL A 144 -3.37 3.69 -13.83
CA VAL A 144 -2.60 4.84 -13.37
C VAL A 144 -2.41 4.70 -11.85
N GLU A 145 -1.17 4.61 -11.41
CA GLU A 145 -0.83 4.51 -9.99
C GLU A 145 -0.42 5.90 -9.47
N MET A 146 -1.25 6.50 -8.62
CA MET A 146 -1.01 7.82 -8.04
C MET A 146 -0.48 7.68 -6.62
N ARG A 147 0.60 8.38 -6.33
CA ARG A 147 1.14 8.49 -4.99
C ARG A 147 0.83 9.85 -4.40
N VAL A 148 0.14 9.86 -3.26
CA VAL A 148 -0.09 11.10 -2.52
C VAL A 148 1.18 11.57 -1.82
N GLN A 149 1.34 12.88 -1.73
CA GLN A 149 2.51 13.54 -1.13
C GLN A 149 2.03 14.64 -0.20
N ALA A 150 2.31 14.51 1.08
CA ALA A 150 1.90 15.48 2.09
C ALA A 150 2.34 16.90 1.70
N GLY A 151 1.38 17.84 1.73
CA GLY A 151 1.61 19.25 1.42
C GLY A 151 1.79 19.61 -0.06
N ARG A 152 1.66 18.63 -0.99
CA ARG A 152 1.79 18.86 -2.45
C ARG A 152 0.64 18.30 -3.26
N PHE A 153 0.23 17.07 -2.96
CA PHE A 153 -0.79 16.35 -3.71
C PHE A 153 -1.48 15.38 -2.76
N ASP A 154 -2.63 15.75 -2.25
CA ASP A 154 -3.36 14.96 -1.27
C ASP A 154 -4.37 14.00 -1.92
N TYR A 155 -5.09 13.23 -1.10
CA TYR A 155 -6.12 12.30 -1.57
C TYR A 155 -7.24 13.01 -2.32
N ALA A 156 -7.65 14.21 -1.90
CA ALA A 156 -8.69 14.97 -2.56
C ALA A 156 -8.24 15.42 -3.96
N ASP A 157 -7.00 15.87 -4.08
CA ASP A 157 -6.41 16.24 -5.38
C ASP A 157 -6.32 15.03 -6.32
N ALA A 158 -5.90 13.88 -5.77
CA ALA A 158 -5.78 12.65 -6.53
C ALA A 158 -7.15 12.15 -7.03
N ILE A 159 -8.18 12.17 -6.18
CA ILE A 159 -9.55 11.78 -6.59
C ILE A 159 -10.06 12.74 -7.67
N LYS A 160 -9.96 14.07 -7.50
CA LYS A 160 -10.37 15.04 -8.52
C LYS A 160 -9.64 14.85 -9.85
N SER A 161 -8.35 14.53 -9.78
CA SER A 161 -7.54 14.27 -10.97
C SER A 161 -7.95 12.97 -11.64
N SER A 162 -8.23 11.92 -10.85
CA SER A 162 -8.64 10.62 -11.35
C SER A 162 -9.93 10.70 -12.19
N LEU A 163 -10.92 11.49 -11.77
CA LEU A 163 -12.19 11.66 -12.50
C LEU A 163 -12.00 12.19 -13.92
N ARG A 164 -10.90 12.90 -14.19
CA ARG A 164 -10.57 13.42 -15.53
C ARG A 164 -9.88 12.40 -16.44
N LEU A 165 -9.49 11.26 -15.88
CA LEU A 165 -8.77 10.19 -16.59
C LEU A 165 -9.70 9.06 -17.05
N ASN A 166 -11.03 9.27 -16.98
CA ASN A 166 -12.05 8.29 -17.37
C ASN A 166 -11.86 6.92 -16.70
N PRO A 167 -11.79 6.84 -15.35
CA PRO A 167 -11.63 5.58 -14.65
C PRO A 167 -12.90 4.74 -14.71
N ARG A 168 -12.74 3.44 -14.65
CA ARG A 168 -13.81 2.49 -14.30
C ARG A 168 -13.71 2.04 -12.85
N TRP A 169 -12.50 2.15 -12.28
CA TRP A 169 -12.20 1.82 -10.91
C TRP A 169 -11.29 2.87 -10.29
N ILE A 170 -11.63 3.30 -9.09
CA ILE A 170 -10.75 4.09 -8.23
C ILE A 170 -10.53 3.26 -6.96
N MET A 171 -9.26 2.95 -6.67
CA MET A 171 -8.86 2.16 -5.52
C MET A 171 -8.05 3.02 -4.56
N LEU A 172 -8.53 3.17 -3.33
CA LEU A 172 -7.79 3.84 -2.26
C LEU A 172 -7.13 2.80 -1.37
N SER A 173 -5.84 2.97 -1.06
CA SER A 173 -5.15 2.11 -0.10
C SER A 173 -5.69 2.29 1.32
N GLU A 174 -6.10 3.51 1.64
CA GLU A 174 -6.63 3.86 2.95
C GLU A 174 -7.64 5.02 2.84
N ALA A 175 -8.71 4.92 3.63
CA ALA A 175 -9.72 5.96 3.77
C ALA A 175 -9.86 6.34 5.24
N ARG A 176 -9.33 7.51 5.64
CA ARG A 176 -9.26 7.92 7.06
C ARG A 176 -10.28 8.98 7.46
N SER A 177 -10.68 9.89 6.57
CA SER A 177 -11.60 10.98 6.94
C SER A 177 -12.28 11.68 5.75
N LYS A 178 -11.79 12.82 5.32
CA LYS A 178 -12.42 13.68 4.31
C LYS A 178 -12.46 13.06 2.91
N GLU A 179 -11.51 12.23 2.58
CA GLU A 179 -11.38 11.52 1.31
C GLU A 179 -12.56 10.59 1.04
N VAL A 180 -13.15 10.01 2.10
CA VAL A 180 -14.35 9.15 1.98
C VAL A 180 -15.51 9.90 1.33
N LYS A 181 -15.73 11.17 1.72
CA LYS A 181 -16.78 12.00 1.14
C LYS A 181 -16.59 12.16 -0.37
N TYR A 182 -15.40 12.53 -0.81
CA TYR A 182 -15.10 12.72 -2.23
C TYR A 182 -15.23 11.43 -3.04
N LEU A 183 -14.88 10.28 -2.42
CA LEU A 183 -15.04 8.99 -3.06
C LEU A 183 -16.51 8.59 -3.24
N LEU A 184 -17.37 8.91 -2.28
CA LEU A 184 -18.81 8.59 -2.35
C LEU A 184 -19.58 9.55 -3.28
N GLU A 185 -19.05 10.73 -3.55
CA GLU A 185 -19.60 11.73 -4.47
C GLU A 185 -19.11 11.55 -5.91
N SER A 186 -18.14 10.65 -6.15
CA SER A 186 -17.56 10.36 -7.47
C SER A 186 -18.27 9.20 -8.16
#